data_990560a492c4295b6ce0f049251d1569
#
_entry.id   990560a492c4295b6ce0f049251d1569
#
_cell.length_a   1.000
_cell.length_b   1.000
_cell.length_c   1.000
_cell.angle_alpha   90.00
_cell.angle_beta   90.00
_cell.angle_gamma   90.00
#
_symmetry.space_group_name_H-M   'P 1'
#
loop_
_entity.id
_entity.type
_entity.pdbx_description
1 polymer ?
#
loop_
_entity_poly.entity_id
_entity_poly.type
_entity_poly.pdbx_seq_one_letter_code
_entity_poly.pdbx_strand_id
1 'polypeptide(L)'
;YGVDEDYTTLKNYTIAKGRGLQYMDIKDNKQVCVIGDYLNRVAFGGNGVGQTLKVGANKFRIVGVLAAKVSDPSLQEGSDDACVYLPYTTVMRLSNTSMAQSYIAIMTDENKANDAKAVMEASLYNLFKSENAYYVYSASEFLEEMNKMIHMVIVILTGIASISLLVGGIGIMNIMLVSVTERTREIGIRKALGAKERVILAQFVVEAATTSALGG
;
A
#
# COMPACT_ATOMS: atom_id res chain seq x y z
N TYR A 1 2.36 18.74 11.38
CA TYR A 1 0.99 18.75 10.88
C TYR A 1 0.11 19.58 11.82
N GLY A 2 -0.84 20.36 11.24
CA GLY A 2 -1.90 21.03 11.97
C GLY A 2 -3.14 20.14 11.95
N VAL A 3 -3.61 19.69 13.10
CA VAL A 3 -4.69 18.69 13.22
C VAL A 3 -5.72 19.13 14.28
N ASP A 4 -6.89 18.55 14.23
CA ASP A 4 -7.93 18.68 15.26
C ASP A 4 -7.76 17.67 16.41
N GLU A 5 -8.66 17.71 17.38
CA GLU A 5 -8.66 16.80 18.53
C GLU A 5 -8.96 15.36 18.18
N ASP A 6 -9.77 15.13 17.12
CA ASP A 6 -10.23 13.81 16.73
C ASP A 6 -9.23 13.08 15.80
N TYR A 7 -8.25 13.80 15.24
CA TYR A 7 -7.30 13.26 14.28
C TYR A 7 -6.60 11.99 14.77
N THR A 8 -6.16 11.97 16.02
CA THR A 8 -5.47 10.81 16.59
C THR A 8 -6.37 9.59 16.67
N THR A 9 -7.65 9.78 17.01
CA THR A 9 -8.66 8.73 17.04
C THR A 9 -9.01 8.25 15.63
N LEU A 10 -9.22 9.16 14.71
CA LEU A 10 -9.54 8.88 13.31
C LEU A 10 -8.43 8.09 12.60
N LYS A 11 -7.18 8.40 12.89
CA LYS A 11 -6.01 7.71 12.33
C LYS A 11 -5.59 6.47 13.12
N ASN A 12 -6.37 6.11 14.15
CA ASN A 12 -6.10 4.97 15.02
C ASN A 12 -4.70 5.03 15.67
N TYR A 13 -4.31 6.25 16.10
CA TYR A 13 -3.09 6.44 16.87
C TYR A 13 -3.37 6.22 18.36
N THR A 14 -2.50 5.47 19.01
CA THR A 14 -2.54 5.26 20.46
C THR A 14 -1.60 6.24 21.15
N ILE A 15 -2.04 6.85 22.24
CA ILE A 15 -1.20 7.72 23.07
C ILE A 15 -0.44 6.85 24.06
N ALA A 16 0.90 6.85 23.97
CA ALA A 16 1.75 6.08 24.88
C ALA A 16 1.99 6.81 26.20
N LYS A 17 2.16 8.13 26.16
CA LYS A 17 2.43 8.97 27.36
C LYS A 17 1.73 10.31 27.22
N GLY A 18 1.22 10.83 28.33
CA GLY A 18 0.54 12.13 28.36
C GLY A 18 -0.89 12.08 27.82
N ARG A 19 -1.29 13.08 27.01
CA ARG A 19 -2.62 13.20 26.43
C ARG A 19 -2.58 13.66 24.98
N GLY A 20 -3.67 13.43 24.24
CA GLY A 20 -3.90 14.01 22.91
C GLY A 20 -4.18 15.50 22.94
N LEU A 21 -4.33 16.08 21.78
CA LEU A 21 -4.89 17.42 21.63
C LEU A 21 -6.33 17.41 22.11
N GLN A 22 -6.76 18.53 22.69
CA GLN A 22 -8.12 18.70 23.19
C GLN A 22 -8.75 19.91 22.49
N TYR A 23 -10.08 19.94 22.41
CA TYR A 23 -10.86 21.04 21.86
C TYR A 23 -10.40 22.42 22.38
N MET A 24 -10.11 22.53 23.70
CA MET A 24 -9.64 23.79 24.30
C MET A 24 -8.23 24.19 23.84
N ASP A 25 -7.40 23.24 23.41
CA ASP A 25 -6.08 23.57 22.86
C ASP A 25 -6.23 24.19 21.46
N ILE A 26 -7.22 23.74 20.69
CA ILE A 26 -7.55 24.22 19.37
C ILE A 26 -8.24 25.59 19.46
N LYS A 27 -9.29 25.68 20.27
CA LYS A 27 -10.08 26.90 20.43
C LYS A 27 -9.25 28.09 20.91
N ASP A 28 -8.35 27.85 21.88
CA ASP A 28 -7.51 28.89 22.47
C ASP A 28 -6.19 29.10 21.73
N ASN A 29 -5.97 28.45 20.59
CA ASN A 29 -4.71 28.49 19.83
C ASN A 29 -3.48 28.23 20.69
N LYS A 30 -3.53 27.23 21.59
CA LYS A 30 -2.43 26.97 22.52
C LYS A 30 -1.18 26.49 21.81
N GLN A 31 -0.03 26.86 22.34
CA GLN A 31 1.27 26.41 21.87
C GLN A 31 1.63 25.06 22.53
N VAL A 32 0.86 24.03 22.18
CA VAL A 32 1.06 22.65 22.61
C VAL A 32 1.26 21.74 21.40
N CYS A 33 1.90 20.59 21.60
CA CYS A 33 2.08 19.60 20.56
C CYS A 33 2.03 18.18 21.10
N VAL A 34 1.67 17.25 20.22
CA VAL A 34 1.84 15.80 20.39
C VAL A 34 2.91 15.35 19.41
N ILE A 35 3.83 14.51 19.85
CA ILE A 35 4.96 14.03 19.04
C ILE A 35 4.90 12.52 18.85
N GLY A 36 5.48 12.03 17.77
CA GLY A 36 5.64 10.61 17.54
C GLY A 36 6.76 10.00 18.39
N ASP A 37 6.76 8.68 18.51
CA ASP A 37 7.69 7.95 19.37
C ASP A 37 9.16 8.09 18.94
N TYR A 38 9.43 8.06 17.63
CA TYR A 38 10.78 8.24 17.12
C TYR A 38 11.39 9.59 17.57
N LEU A 39 10.63 10.67 17.37
CA LEU A 39 11.08 12.00 17.78
C LEU A 39 11.27 12.09 19.30
N ASN A 40 10.38 11.46 20.09
CA ASN A 40 10.50 11.40 21.54
C ASN A 40 11.79 10.72 21.99
N ARG A 41 12.16 9.59 21.34
CA ARG A 41 13.39 8.87 21.69
C ARG A 41 14.64 9.60 21.26
N VAL A 42 14.67 10.10 20.03
CA VAL A 42 15.88 10.71 19.46
C VAL A 42 16.16 12.09 20.05
N ALA A 43 15.13 12.93 20.19
CA ALA A 43 15.33 14.31 20.66
C ALA A 43 15.21 14.49 22.18
N PHE A 44 14.47 13.59 22.87
CA PHE A 44 14.14 13.76 24.29
C PHE A 44 14.50 12.55 25.16
N GLY A 45 15.21 11.55 24.61
CA GLY A 45 15.61 10.35 25.35
C GLY A 45 14.42 9.56 25.95
N GLY A 46 13.23 9.65 25.32
CA GLY A 46 12.02 8.97 25.77
C GLY A 46 11.19 9.69 26.82
N ASN A 47 11.59 10.88 27.26
CA ASN A 47 10.92 11.69 28.30
C ASN A 47 10.51 13.07 27.79
N GLY A 48 9.87 13.14 26.62
CA GLY A 48 9.47 14.40 25.99
C GLY A 48 8.28 15.09 26.61
N VAL A 49 7.36 14.37 27.29
CA VAL A 49 6.16 14.99 27.87
C VAL A 49 6.52 16.06 28.90
N GLY A 50 5.93 17.25 28.74
CA GLY A 50 6.18 18.41 29.58
C GLY A 50 7.37 19.27 29.12
N GLN A 51 8.23 18.76 28.25
CA GLN A 51 9.34 19.50 27.67
C GLN A 51 8.87 20.44 26.55
N THR A 52 9.77 21.29 26.08
CA THR A 52 9.49 22.28 25.04
C THR A 52 10.22 21.90 23.77
N LEU A 53 9.46 21.75 22.69
CA LEU A 53 9.97 21.57 21.34
C LEU A 53 9.97 22.94 20.61
N LYS A 54 11.08 23.27 19.95
CA LYS A 54 11.16 24.45 19.09
C LYS A 54 10.88 24.05 17.64
N VAL A 55 9.85 24.65 17.05
CA VAL A 55 9.51 24.46 15.63
C VAL A 55 9.61 25.84 14.96
N GLY A 56 10.63 26.03 14.13
CA GLY A 56 10.96 27.33 13.58
C GLY A 56 11.30 28.34 14.68
N ALA A 57 10.60 29.48 14.68
CA ALA A 57 10.77 30.55 15.69
C ALA A 57 9.92 30.30 16.96
N ASN A 58 9.00 29.34 16.95
CA ASN A 58 8.02 29.17 18.01
C ASN A 58 8.36 28.00 18.93
N LYS A 59 7.94 28.10 20.19
CA LYS A 59 8.10 27.05 21.21
C LYS A 59 6.77 26.40 21.52
N PHE A 60 6.74 25.05 21.55
CA PHE A 60 5.55 24.26 21.83
C PHE A 60 5.81 23.33 23.02
N ARG A 61 4.89 23.28 23.95
CA ARG A 61 4.96 22.34 25.06
C ARG A 61 4.44 20.99 24.60
N ILE A 62 5.22 19.93 24.80
CA ILE A 62 4.82 18.55 24.49
C ILE A 62 3.82 18.08 25.55
N VAL A 63 2.60 17.79 25.13
CA VAL A 63 1.51 17.30 26.01
C VAL A 63 1.28 15.82 25.90
N GLY A 64 1.74 15.19 24.82
CA GLY A 64 1.63 13.76 24.61
C GLY A 64 2.63 13.20 23.63
N VAL A 65 2.81 11.91 23.71
CA VAL A 65 3.65 11.09 22.83
C VAL A 65 2.82 9.95 22.30
N LEU A 66 2.82 9.76 20.99
CA LEU A 66 2.15 8.63 20.33
C LEU A 66 2.95 7.35 20.53
N ALA A 67 2.27 6.22 20.55
CA ALA A 67 2.92 4.91 20.47
C ALA A 67 3.56 4.72 19.10
N ALA A 68 4.65 3.96 19.05
CA ALA A 68 5.29 3.61 17.78
C ALA A 68 4.31 2.84 16.89
N LYS A 69 4.16 3.28 15.65
CA LYS A 69 3.32 2.66 14.63
C LYS A 69 4.16 1.76 13.71
N VAL A 70 5.39 2.16 13.44
CA VAL A 70 6.34 1.40 12.64
C VAL A 70 7.23 0.58 13.56
N SER A 71 7.16 -0.75 13.43
CA SER A 71 7.93 -1.68 14.28
C SER A 71 9.43 -1.69 13.98
N ASP A 72 9.81 -1.40 12.73
CA ASP A 72 11.21 -1.38 12.31
C ASP A 72 11.84 -0.02 12.60
N PRO A 73 12.84 0.08 13.48
CA PRO A 73 13.50 1.34 13.82
C PRO A 73 14.14 2.05 12.62
N SER A 74 14.56 1.31 11.59
CA SER A 74 15.19 1.88 10.39
C SER A 74 14.21 2.62 9.49
N LEU A 75 12.92 2.29 9.57
CA LEU A 75 11.84 2.88 8.78
C LEU A 75 11.07 3.98 9.52
N GLN A 76 11.43 4.25 10.78
CA GLN A 76 10.73 5.25 11.60
C GLN A 76 11.09 6.69 11.21
N GLU A 77 12.31 6.92 10.70
CA GLU A 77 12.70 8.22 10.17
C GLU A 77 11.89 8.53 8.90
N GLY A 78 11.21 9.66 8.89
CA GLY A 78 10.31 10.05 7.79
C GLY A 78 8.91 9.44 7.84
N SER A 79 8.62 8.57 8.82
CA SER A 79 7.29 8.04 9.07
C SER A 79 6.44 8.93 9.97
N ASP A 80 5.20 8.51 10.23
CA ASP A 80 4.29 9.16 11.19
C ASP A 80 4.89 9.22 12.61
N ASP A 81 5.83 8.32 12.95
CA ASP A 81 6.53 8.30 14.25
C ASP A 81 7.56 9.44 14.40
N ALA A 82 7.99 10.05 13.30
CA ALA A 82 8.87 11.24 13.29
C ALA A 82 8.11 12.57 13.20
N CYS A 83 6.79 12.55 13.31
CA CYS A 83 5.95 13.73 13.10
C CYS A 83 5.63 14.49 14.38
N VAL A 84 5.28 15.77 14.19
CA VAL A 84 4.79 16.69 15.23
C VAL A 84 3.37 17.10 14.85
N TYR A 85 2.45 16.94 15.78
CA TYR A 85 1.04 17.28 15.63
C TYR A 85 0.71 18.49 16.50
N LEU A 86 0.21 19.54 15.88
CA LEU A 86 -0.10 20.84 16.47
C LEU A 86 -1.59 21.13 16.28
N PRO A 87 -2.23 21.95 17.12
CA PRO A 87 -3.56 22.46 16.83
C PRO A 87 -3.59 23.16 15.47
N TYR A 88 -4.53 22.78 14.60
CA TYR A 88 -4.59 23.34 13.24
C TYR A 88 -4.77 24.87 13.25
N THR A 89 -5.53 25.38 14.21
CA THR A 89 -5.74 26.82 14.39
C THR A 89 -4.42 27.57 14.69
N THR A 90 -3.54 26.95 15.48
CA THR A 90 -2.20 27.48 15.75
C THR A 90 -1.33 27.47 14.51
N VAL A 91 -1.37 26.39 13.72
CA VAL A 91 -0.62 26.29 12.46
C VAL A 91 -1.13 27.31 11.44
N MET A 92 -2.45 27.45 11.28
CA MET A 92 -3.05 28.47 10.39
C MET A 92 -2.59 29.89 10.75
N ARG A 93 -2.58 30.21 12.04
CA ARG A 93 -2.08 31.51 12.50
C ARG A 93 -0.59 31.73 12.20
N LEU A 94 0.24 30.68 12.34
CA LEU A 94 1.67 30.74 12.09
C LEU A 94 2.01 30.83 10.60
N SER A 95 1.24 30.16 9.75
CA SER A 95 1.40 30.20 8.30
C SER A 95 0.65 31.35 7.62
N ASN A 96 -0.05 32.17 8.40
CA ASN A 96 -0.90 33.26 7.90
C ASN A 96 -1.93 32.80 6.85
N THR A 97 -2.49 31.62 7.05
CA THR A 97 -3.55 31.04 6.20
C THR A 97 -4.86 31.06 6.95
N SER A 98 -5.96 31.29 6.21
CA SER A 98 -7.32 31.36 6.77
C SER A 98 -8.15 30.10 6.49
N MET A 99 -7.61 29.14 5.76
CA MET A 99 -8.32 27.93 5.34
C MET A 99 -7.55 26.66 5.74
N ALA A 100 -8.28 25.65 6.18
CA ALA A 100 -7.74 24.30 6.31
C ALA A 100 -7.53 23.71 4.90
N GLN A 101 -6.40 23.04 4.70
CA GLN A 101 -6.03 22.50 3.39
C GLN A 101 -6.70 21.17 3.07
N SER A 102 -7.06 20.39 4.09
CA SER A 102 -7.70 19.10 3.91
C SER A 102 -8.63 18.77 5.06
N TYR A 103 -9.70 18.05 4.75
CA TYR A 103 -10.64 17.46 5.69
C TYR A 103 -10.64 15.95 5.50
N ILE A 104 -10.64 15.21 6.59
CA ILE A 104 -10.71 13.76 6.59
C ILE A 104 -12.08 13.37 7.15
N ALA A 105 -12.86 12.66 6.35
CA ALA A 105 -14.12 12.07 6.77
C ALA A 105 -13.97 10.54 6.79
N ILE A 106 -14.41 9.92 7.88
CA ILE A 106 -14.47 8.46 8.00
C ILE A 106 -15.91 8.01 7.87
N MET A 107 -16.12 7.01 7.04
CA MET A 107 -17.43 6.40 6.84
C MET A 107 -17.53 5.09 7.60
N THR A 108 -18.72 4.82 8.12
CA THR A 108 -19.03 3.59 8.85
C THR A 108 -19.32 2.41 7.91
N ASP A 109 -19.75 2.70 6.67
CA ASP A 109 -20.13 1.69 5.68
C ASP A 109 -19.35 1.93 4.38
N GLU A 110 -18.44 1.01 4.08
CA GLU A 110 -17.57 1.07 2.90
C GLU A 110 -18.36 0.98 1.58
N ASN A 111 -19.50 0.26 1.59
CA ASN A 111 -20.33 0.11 0.39
C ASN A 111 -21.00 1.41 -0.05
N LYS A 112 -21.10 2.41 0.84
CA LYS A 112 -21.67 3.73 0.56
C LYS A 112 -20.63 4.79 0.23
N ALA A 113 -19.39 4.39 -0.01
CA ALA A 113 -18.29 5.33 -0.27
C ALA A 113 -18.57 6.24 -1.46
N ASN A 114 -19.08 5.67 -2.56
CA ASN A 114 -19.37 6.42 -3.77
C ASN A 114 -20.57 7.38 -3.59
N ASP A 115 -21.61 6.94 -2.87
CA ASP A 115 -22.77 7.77 -2.56
C ASP A 115 -22.37 8.94 -1.66
N ALA A 116 -21.57 8.69 -0.63
CA ALA A 116 -21.10 9.72 0.27
C ALA A 116 -20.18 10.72 -0.44
N LYS A 117 -19.32 10.25 -1.35
CA LYS A 117 -18.50 11.11 -2.20
C LYS A 117 -19.36 12.04 -3.04
N ALA A 118 -20.38 11.52 -3.72
CA ALA A 118 -21.29 12.31 -4.54
C ALA A 118 -22.03 13.39 -3.72
N VAL A 119 -22.47 13.05 -2.51
CA VAL A 119 -23.11 14.01 -1.60
C VAL A 119 -22.13 15.09 -1.14
N MET A 120 -20.89 14.73 -0.81
CA MET A 120 -19.85 15.70 -0.45
C MET A 120 -19.49 16.63 -1.62
N GLU A 121 -19.31 16.09 -2.81
CA GLU A 121 -19.03 16.88 -4.02
C GLU A 121 -20.16 17.86 -4.32
N ALA A 122 -21.41 17.41 -4.24
CA ALA A 122 -22.57 18.28 -4.43
C ALA A 122 -22.64 19.42 -3.38
N SER A 123 -22.32 19.09 -2.13
CA SER A 123 -22.31 20.07 -1.04
C SER A 123 -21.17 21.09 -1.22
N LEU A 124 -19.98 20.63 -1.59
CA LEU A 124 -18.83 21.49 -1.85
C LEU A 124 -19.04 22.36 -3.10
N TYR A 125 -19.64 21.80 -4.15
CA TYR A 125 -20.03 22.59 -5.33
C TYR A 125 -21.00 23.69 -4.98
N ASN A 126 -21.99 23.42 -4.13
CA ASN A 126 -22.93 24.44 -3.67
C ASN A 126 -22.26 25.57 -2.88
N LEU A 127 -21.17 25.23 -2.15
CA LEU A 127 -20.42 26.20 -1.35
C LEU A 127 -19.45 27.02 -2.20
N PHE A 128 -18.66 26.38 -3.04
CA PHE A 128 -17.58 27.02 -3.80
C PHE A 128 -17.99 27.50 -5.18
N LYS A 129 -19.08 26.97 -5.73
CA LYS A 129 -19.59 27.26 -7.11
C LYS A 129 -18.53 27.03 -8.20
N SER A 130 -17.55 26.19 -7.95
CA SER A 130 -16.47 25.85 -8.88
C SER A 130 -15.96 24.43 -8.60
N GLU A 131 -15.88 23.61 -9.62
CA GLU A 131 -15.35 22.24 -9.53
C GLU A 131 -13.84 22.19 -9.29
N ASN A 132 -13.13 23.26 -9.68
CA ASN A 132 -11.67 23.35 -9.51
C ASN A 132 -11.24 23.87 -8.13
N ALA A 133 -12.17 24.21 -7.25
CA ALA A 133 -11.88 24.76 -5.93
C ALA A 133 -11.62 23.69 -4.87
N TYR A 134 -11.98 22.45 -5.14
CA TYR A 134 -11.84 21.33 -4.20
C TYR A 134 -11.56 20.03 -4.96
N TYR A 135 -11.07 19.06 -4.24
CA TYR A 135 -10.90 17.69 -4.73
C TYR A 135 -11.35 16.72 -3.64
N VAL A 136 -12.29 15.84 -3.98
CA VAL A 136 -12.75 14.78 -3.09
C VAL A 136 -12.09 13.47 -3.50
N TYR A 137 -11.32 12.90 -2.59
CA TYR A 137 -10.58 11.68 -2.81
C TYR A 137 -11.08 10.57 -1.90
N SER A 138 -11.41 9.42 -2.47
CA SER A 138 -11.81 8.24 -1.74
C SER A 138 -10.65 7.23 -1.68
N ALA A 139 -10.36 6.72 -0.47
CA ALA A 139 -9.35 5.68 -0.31
C ALA A 139 -9.71 4.40 -1.08
N SER A 140 -11.00 4.08 -1.22
CA SER A 140 -11.47 2.93 -2.00
C SER A 140 -11.21 3.09 -3.50
N GLU A 141 -11.38 4.30 -4.07
CA GLU A 141 -11.02 4.57 -5.47
C GLU A 141 -9.53 4.37 -5.73
N PHE A 142 -8.69 4.84 -4.81
CA PHE A 142 -7.24 4.62 -4.93
C PHE A 142 -6.88 3.14 -4.92
N LEU A 143 -7.49 2.36 -4.04
CA LEU A 143 -7.28 0.91 -4.00
C LEU A 143 -7.77 0.24 -5.29
N GLU A 144 -8.90 0.68 -5.85
CA GLU A 144 -9.37 0.18 -7.15
C GLU A 144 -8.39 0.50 -8.29
N GLU A 145 -7.88 1.72 -8.35
CA GLU A 145 -6.89 2.11 -9.37
C GLU A 145 -5.57 1.34 -9.22
N MET A 146 -5.11 1.15 -7.98
CA MET A 146 -3.95 0.30 -7.71
C MET A 146 -4.18 -1.15 -8.15
N ASN A 147 -5.36 -1.71 -7.84
CA ASN A 147 -5.70 -3.06 -8.27
C ASN A 147 -5.77 -3.18 -9.80
N LYS A 148 -6.30 -2.19 -10.50
CA LYS A 148 -6.28 -2.15 -11.98
C LYS A 148 -4.85 -2.14 -12.52
N MET A 149 -3.95 -1.35 -11.91
CA MET A 149 -2.54 -1.29 -12.30
C MET A 149 -1.85 -2.64 -12.07
N ILE A 150 -2.05 -3.26 -10.90
CA ILE A 150 -1.51 -4.60 -10.58
C ILE A 150 -2.03 -5.63 -11.58
N HIS A 151 -3.32 -5.58 -11.89
CA HIS A 151 -3.93 -6.51 -12.86
C HIS A 151 -3.32 -6.34 -14.26
N MET A 152 -3.06 -5.13 -14.70
CA MET A 152 -2.38 -4.85 -15.96
C MET A 152 -0.98 -5.47 -15.99
N VAL A 153 -0.20 -5.31 -14.93
CA VAL A 153 1.14 -5.93 -14.81
C VAL A 153 1.05 -7.45 -14.87
N ILE A 154 0.11 -8.05 -14.16
CA ILE A 154 -0.12 -9.51 -14.18
C ILE A 154 -0.45 -9.99 -15.61
N VAL A 155 -1.32 -9.30 -16.34
CA VAL A 155 -1.67 -9.65 -17.72
C VAL A 155 -0.45 -9.61 -18.64
N ILE A 156 0.37 -8.58 -18.53
CA ILE A 156 1.60 -8.45 -19.31
C ILE A 156 2.58 -9.60 -18.99
N LEU A 157 2.82 -9.86 -17.71
CA LEU A 157 3.72 -10.95 -17.28
C LEU A 157 3.20 -12.32 -17.72
N THR A 158 1.89 -12.55 -17.60
CA THR A 158 1.25 -13.79 -18.09
C THR A 158 1.39 -13.93 -19.59
N GLY A 159 1.26 -12.86 -20.35
CA GLY A 159 1.49 -12.85 -21.80
C GLY A 159 2.92 -13.26 -22.15
N ILE A 160 3.92 -12.66 -21.49
CA ILE A 160 5.34 -12.99 -21.69
C ILE A 160 5.61 -14.46 -21.32
N ALA A 161 5.11 -14.91 -20.18
CA ALA A 161 5.25 -16.29 -19.73
C ALA A 161 4.61 -17.29 -20.71
N SER A 162 3.43 -16.96 -21.25
CA SER A 162 2.75 -17.78 -22.26
C SER A 162 3.55 -17.93 -23.54
N ILE A 163 4.12 -16.84 -24.05
CA ILE A 163 4.99 -16.87 -25.24
C ILE A 163 6.25 -17.71 -24.96
N SER A 164 6.88 -17.52 -23.81
CA SER A 164 8.06 -18.28 -23.39
C SER A 164 7.77 -19.79 -23.30
N LEU A 165 6.60 -20.15 -22.75
CA LEU A 165 6.16 -21.52 -22.65
C LEU A 165 5.91 -22.15 -24.05
N LEU A 166 5.30 -21.39 -24.97
CA LEU A 166 5.10 -21.84 -26.36
C LEU A 166 6.43 -22.10 -27.06
N VAL A 167 7.38 -21.17 -26.94
CA VAL A 167 8.70 -21.34 -27.57
C VAL A 167 9.45 -22.53 -26.97
N GLY A 168 9.42 -22.69 -25.64
CA GLY A 168 9.98 -23.85 -24.96
C GLY A 168 9.33 -25.16 -25.38
N GLY A 169 8.00 -25.18 -25.51
CA GLY A 169 7.23 -26.32 -25.99
C GLY A 169 7.62 -26.74 -27.42
N ILE A 170 7.80 -25.79 -28.31
CA ILE A 170 8.29 -26.05 -29.70
C ILE A 170 9.70 -26.65 -29.66
N GLY A 171 10.58 -26.13 -28.78
CA GLY A 171 11.93 -26.69 -28.59
C GLY A 171 11.91 -28.15 -28.15
N ILE A 172 11.09 -28.47 -27.15
CA ILE A 172 10.92 -29.85 -26.66
C ILE A 172 10.34 -30.75 -27.75
N MET A 173 9.34 -30.27 -28.50
CA MET A 173 8.75 -30.99 -29.64
C MET A 173 9.80 -31.36 -30.67
N ASN A 174 10.67 -30.45 -31.07
CA ASN A 174 11.73 -30.71 -32.04
C ASN A 174 12.73 -31.78 -31.55
N ILE A 175 13.15 -31.70 -30.28
CA ILE A 175 14.04 -32.71 -29.67
C ILE A 175 13.36 -34.09 -29.64
N MET A 176 12.10 -34.12 -29.26
CA MET A 176 11.34 -35.39 -29.19
C MET A 176 11.12 -36.00 -30.57
N LEU A 177 10.86 -35.18 -31.61
CA LEU A 177 10.74 -35.67 -33.00
C LEU A 177 12.05 -36.34 -33.47
N VAL A 178 13.19 -35.75 -33.19
CA VAL A 178 14.49 -36.35 -33.49
C VAL A 178 14.68 -37.65 -32.73
N SER A 179 14.41 -37.67 -31.42
CA SER A 179 14.52 -38.88 -30.57
C SER A 179 13.64 -40.03 -31.09
N VAL A 180 12.41 -39.72 -31.50
CA VAL A 180 11.48 -40.74 -32.05
C VAL A 180 12.01 -41.28 -33.39
N THR A 181 12.54 -40.41 -34.26
CA THR A 181 13.08 -40.89 -35.56
C THR A 181 14.32 -41.77 -35.38
N GLU A 182 15.22 -41.44 -34.47
CA GLU A 182 16.38 -42.27 -34.12
C GLU A 182 16.03 -43.63 -33.56
N ARG A 183 14.93 -43.70 -32.74
CA ARG A 183 14.46 -44.93 -32.12
C ARG A 183 13.37 -45.68 -32.91
N THR A 184 13.15 -45.37 -34.17
CA THR A 184 12.08 -45.93 -35.02
C THR A 184 12.16 -47.45 -35.07
N ARG A 185 13.34 -48.06 -35.18
CA ARG A 185 13.54 -49.52 -35.17
C ARG A 185 13.08 -50.19 -33.88
N GLU A 186 13.41 -49.58 -32.74
CA GLU A 186 13.02 -50.07 -31.42
C GLU A 186 11.49 -50.01 -31.20
N ILE A 187 10.88 -48.91 -31.64
CA ILE A 187 9.42 -48.71 -31.63
C ILE A 187 8.74 -49.76 -32.50
N GLY A 188 9.30 -50.06 -33.69
CA GLY A 188 8.79 -51.08 -34.60
C GLY A 188 8.84 -52.46 -34.01
N ILE A 189 9.93 -52.82 -33.33
CA ILE A 189 10.04 -54.12 -32.61
C ILE A 189 9.01 -54.24 -31.51
N ARG A 190 8.83 -53.23 -30.66
CA ARG A 190 7.82 -53.21 -29.58
C ARG A 190 6.38 -53.37 -30.14
N LYS A 191 6.09 -52.68 -31.26
CA LYS A 191 4.78 -52.78 -31.93
C LYS A 191 4.54 -54.17 -32.53
N ALA A 192 5.58 -54.79 -33.10
CA ALA A 192 5.52 -56.15 -33.63
C ALA A 192 5.29 -57.22 -32.51
N LEU A 193 5.80 -56.96 -31.31
CA LEU A 193 5.57 -57.77 -30.09
C LEU A 193 4.20 -57.53 -29.42
N GLY A 194 3.34 -56.66 -30.02
CA GLY A 194 1.96 -56.41 -29.54
C GLY A 194 1.83 -55.27 -28.54
N ALA A 195 2.83 -54.42 -28.38
CA ALA A 195 2.70 -53.24 -27.51
C ALA A 195 1.64 -52.28 -28.04
N LYS A 196 0.74 -51.86 -27.16
CA LYS A 196 -0.32 -50.90 -27.49
C LYS A 196 0.29 -49.52 -27.78
N GLU A 197 -0.18 -48.87 -28.82
CA GLU A 197 0.28 -47.56 -29.24
C GLU A 197 0.25 -46.51 -28.14
N ARG A 198 -0.79 -46.52 -27.27
CA ARG A 198 -0.92 -45.65 -26.10
C ARG A 198 0.20 -45.82 -25.07
N VAL A 199 0.75 -47.02 -24.89
CA VAL A 199 1.84 -47.29 -23.94
C VAL A 199 3.15 -46.71 -24.46
N ILE A 200 3.42 -46.84 -25.76
CA ILE A 200 4.59 -46.28 -26.41
C ILE A 200 4.53 -44.76 -26.33
N LEU A 201 3.37 -44.15 -26.62
CA LEU A 201 3.17 -42.72 -26.58
C LEU A 201 3.31 -42.18 -25.15
N ALA A 202 2.76 -42.84 -24.14
CA ALA A 202 2.87 -42.50 -22.74
C ALA A 202 4.35 -42.46 -22.27
N GLN A 203 5.18 -43.38 -22.74
CA GLN A 203 6.61 -43.42 -22.41
C GLN A 203 7.30 -42.15 -22.89
N PHE A 204 7.10 -41.73 -24.14
CA PHE A 204 7.69 -40.50 -24.68
C PHE A 204 7.18 -39.25 -23.99
N VAL A 205 5.91 -39.20 -23.62
CA VAL A 205 5.34 -38.08 -22.86
C VAL A 205 5.97 -37.95 -21.47
N VAL A 206 6.12 -39.10 -20.76
CA VAL A 206 6.77 -39.12 -19.45
C VAL A 206 8.26 -38.71 -19.55
N GLU A 207 8.98 -39.22 -20.58
CA GLU A 207 10.37 -38.84 -20.82
C GLU A 207 10.52 -37.34 -21.08
N ALA A 208 9.65 -36.76 -21.92
CA ALA A 208 9.63 -35.32 -22.17
C ALA A 208 9.28 -34.51 -20.91
N ALA A 209 8.29 -34.96 -20.15
CA ALA A 209 7.87 -34.28 -18.92
C ALA A 209 8.96 -34.29 -17.84
N THR A 210 9.64 -35.44 -17.64
CA THR A 210 10.73 -35.54 -16.68
C THR A 210 11.94 -34.71 -17.08
N THR A 211 12.32 -34.74 -18.35
CA THR A 211 13.44 -33.92 -18.85
C THR A 211 13.13 -32.44 -18.73
N SER A 212 11.91 -32.03 -19.05
CA SER A 212 11.45 -30.63 -18.93
C SER A 212 11.41 -30.17 -17.47
N ALA A 213 10.96 -31.03 -16.55
CA ALA A 213 10.88 -30.71 -15.13
C ALA A 213 12.27 -30.60 -14.44
N LEU A 214 13.27 -31.31 -14.95
CA LEU A 214 14.65 -31.26 -14.47
C LEU A 214 15.47 -30.13 -15.10
N GLY A 215 15.07 -29.69 -16.28
CA GLY A 215 15.82 -28.66 -17.03
C GLY A 215 15.25 -27.25 -16.90
N GLY A 216 14.08 -27.07 -16.31
CA GLY A 216 13.44 -25.79 -16.02
C GLY A 216 13.50 -25.45 -14.54
#